data_836f8af240a7b0d028f11d735d94ca7e
#
_entry.id   836f8af240a7b0d028f11d735d94ca7e
#
_cell.length_a   1.000
_cell.length_b   1.000
_cell.length_c   1.000
_cell.angle_alpha   90.00
_cell.angle_beta   90.00
_cell.angle_gamma   90.00
#
_symmetry.space_group_name_H-M   'P 1'
#
loop_
_entity.id
_entity.type
_entity.pdbx_description
1 polymer ?
#
loop_
_entity_poly.entity_id
_entity_poly.type
_entity_poly.pdbx_seq_one_letter_code
_entity_poly.pdbx_strand_id
1 'polypeptide(L)'
;LACIPMKTPRKAAKLSDVARLAKVSTATVSRALSLPHKVRPLTLARVQEAVRSLGYVAHGAARALASRRTHTIGAVIPTLDNAIFANTTHALQKTLDEAGYTLLLACHEFDAGIELRVTRALIERGIDGLVLLGTSHDPRLYAMIGARRIPYVLTWALDATGEHPCVGFNNRAAALQLANHLLDLGHREFAMISGGTANNERANDRLHGVRDALAARGIELAPERVLEKSYSLASGREGLRALMSSGGPPTAVLCGNDVLAIGAIAECNTLGISVPQQVSITGFDDMEAASILTPALTTXXXXWAHHRAFSDH
;
A
#
# COMPACT_ATOMS: atom_id res chain seq x y z
N LEU A 1 5.76 30.74 27.04
CA LEU A 1 4.66 29.77 26.80
C LEU A 1 3.80 29.77 28.07
N ALA A 2 2.63 30.46 28.04
CA ALA A 2 1.71 30.47 29.15
C ALA A 2 1.06 29.09 29.31
N CYS A 3 1.19 28.52 30.49
CA CYS A 3 0.58 27.24 30.83
C CYS A 3 -0.95 27.45 30.95
N ILE A 4 -1.69 26.87 30.00
CA ILE A 4 -3.17 26.90 30.08
C ILE A 4 -3.58 25.95 31.22
N PRO A 5 -4.32 26.41 32.24
CA PRO A 5 -4.72 25.52 33.31
C PRO A 5 -5.63 24.40 32.74
N MET A 6 -5.18 23.16 32.87
CA MET A 6 -5.99 21.99 32.52
C MET A 6 -7.16 21.88 33.48
N LYS A 7 -8.37 22.05 32.96
CA LYS A 7 -9.59 21.75 33.73
C LYS A 7 -9.55 20.28 34.15
N THR A 8 -9.88 20.03 35.41
CA THR A 8 -10.04 18.66 35.94
C THR A 8 -10.86 17.82 34.95
N PRO A 9 -10.38 16.62 34.55
CA PRO A 9 -11.10 15.82 33.56
C PRO A 9 -12.49 15.45 34.12
N ARG A 10 -13.53 15.88 33.42
CA ARG A 10 -14.89 15.41 33.69
C ARG A 10 -14.89 13.88 33.49
N LYS A 11 -15.45 13.18 34.49
CA LYS A 11 -15.59 11.73 34.39
C LYS A 11 -16.34 11.37 33.09
N ALA A 12 -15.75 10.52 32.29
CA ALA A 12 -16.35 10.13 31.02
C ALA A 12 -17.74 9.53 31.21
N ALA A 13 -18.70 9.99 30.42
CA ALA A 13 -20.08 9.51 30.51
C ALA A 13 -20.12 7.99 30.23
N LYS A 14 -20.95 7.27 30.96
CA LYS A 14 -21.14 5.83 30.81
C LYS A 14 -22.44 5.53 30.08
N LEU A 15 -22.57 4.32 29.55
CA LEU A 15 -23.81 3.84 28.92
C LEU A 15 -25.02 4.00 29.85
N SER A 16 -24.81 3.78 31.17
CA SER A 16 -25.85 3.95 32.19
C SER A 16 -26.32 5.40 32.33
N ASP A 17 -25.45 6.39 32.11
CA ASP A 17 -25.83 7.79 32.19
C ASP A 17 -26.71 8.18 30.99
N VAL A 18 -26.39 7.65 29.79
CA VAL A 18 -27.24 7.82 28.59
C VAL A 18 -28.63 7.20 28.87
N ALA A 19 -28.63 5.97 29.39
CA ALA A 19 -29.87 5.24 29.69
C ALA A 19 -30.76 6.02 30.65
N ARG A 20 -30.17 6.58 31.72
CA ARG A 20 -30.86 7.40 32.74
C ARG A 20 -31.45 8.66 32.11
N LEU A 21 -30.63 9.38 31.30
CA LEU A 21 -31.06 10.65 30.68
C LEU A 21 -32.18 10.40 29.63
N ALA A 22 -32.01 9.33 28.81
CA ALA A 22 -33.03 8.98 27.80
C ALA A 22 -34.25 8.26 28.37
N LYS A 23 -34.26 7.93 29.66
CA LYS A 23 -35.34 7.19 30.36
C LYS A 23 -35.65 5.86 29.72
N VAL A 24 -34.58 5.07 29.40
CA VAL A 24 -34.68 3.72 28.83
C VAL A 24 -33.65 2.79 29.50
N SER A 25 -33.75 1.49 29.22
CA SER A 25 -32.75 0.53 29.72
C SER A 25 -31.42 0.67 29.00
N THR A 26 -30.33 0.23 29.61
CA THR A 26 -29.01 0.17 28.96
C THR A 26 -29.04 -0.74 27.70
N ALA A 27 -29.84 -1.80 27.71
CA ALA A 27 -30.05 -2.67 26.56
C ALA A 27 -30.70 -1.91 25.39
N THR A 28 -31.66 -1.00 25.69
CA THR A 28 -32.30 -0.16 24.67
C THR A 28 -31.29 0.85 24.09
N VAL A 29 -30.44 1.45 24.94
CA VAL A 29 -29.37 2.36 24.44
C VAL A 29 -28.41 1.60 23.55
N SER A 30 -27.94 0.43 23.99
CA SER A 30 -27.03 -0.41 23.22
C SER A 30 -27.64 -0.74 21.84
N ARG A 31 -28.92 -1.15 21.84
CA ARG A 31 -29.64 -1.48 20.58
C ARG A 31 -29.82 -0.24 19.70
N ALA A 32 -30.12 0.92 20.27
CA ALA A 32 -30.27 2.18 19.53
C ALA A 32 -28.96 2.59 18.84
N LEU A 33 -27.81 2.30 19.48
CA LEU A 33 -26.51 2.65 18.93
C LEU A 33 -25.99 1.64 17.91
N SER A 34 -26.36 0.35 18.07
CA SER A 34 -25.84 -0.71 17.16
C SER A 34 -26.82 -1.09 16.04
N LEU A 35 -28.13 -1.00 16.28
CA LEU A 35 -29.17 -1.41 15.33
C LEU A 35 -30.31 -0.37 15.35
N PRO A 36 -30.04 0.88 14.91
CA PRO A 36 -31.02 1.97 15.04
C PRO A 36 -32.35 1.67 14.34
N HIS A 37 -32.32 0.94 13.24
CA HIS A 37 -33.54 0.55 12.49
C HIS A 37 -34.47 -0.39 13.30
N LYS A 38 -33.96 -1.02 14.36
CA LYS A 38 -34.74 -1.91 15.24
C LYS A 38 -35.30 -1.21 16.48
N VAL A 39 -35.21 0.14 16.54
CA VAL A 39 -35.69 0.93 17.68
C VAL A 39 -36.73 1.94 17.18
N ARG A 40 -37.83 2.10 17.94
CA ARG A 40 -38.89 3.05 17.61
C ARG A 40 -38.31 4.47 17.43
N PRO A 41 -38.75 5.23 16.39
CA PRO A 41 -38.15 6.56 16.09
C PRO A 41 -38.10 7.52 17.28
N LEU A 42 -39.14 7.62 18.07
CA LEU A 42 -39.15 8.50 19.25
C LEU A 42 -38.13 8.09 20.33
N THR A 43 -37.95 6.78 20.48
CA THR A 43 -36.96 6.25 21.43
C THR A 43 -35.54 6.51 20.93
N LEU A 44 -35.33 6.30 19.63
CA LEU A 44 -34.05 6.56 18.98
C LEU A 44 -33.65 8.03 19.12
N ALA A 45 -34.58 8.96 18.86
CA ALA A 45 -34.34 10.39 18.98
C ALA A 45 -33.94 10.79 20.42
N ARG A 46 -34.62 10.23 21.43
CA ARG A 46 -34.30 10.49 22.84
C ARG A 46 -32.89 9.99 23.20
N VAL A 47 -32.53 8.79 22.71
CA VAL A 47 -31.18 8.23 22.95
C VAL A 47 -30.13 9.08 22.28
N GLN A 48 -30.33 9.47 21.02
CA GLN A 48 -29.39 10.30 20.27
C GLN A 48 -29.19 11.66 20.95
N GLU A 49 -30.24 12.27 21.45
CA GLU A 49 -30.16 13.54 22.16
C GLU A 49 -29.37 13.38 23.47
N ALA A 50 -29.62 12.31 24.24
CA ALA A 50 -28.87 12.02 25.46
C ALA A 50 -27.39 11.78 25.17
N VAL A 51 -27.06 11.09 24.07
CA VAL A 51 -25.67 10.86 23.62
C VAL A 51 -24.99 12.20 23.33
N ARG A 52 -25.66 13.08 22.53
CA ARG A 52 -25.11 14.40 22.21
C ARG A 52 -24.88 15.26 23.45
N SER A 53 -25.87 15.36 24.32
CA SER A 53 -25.81 16.23 25.50
C SER A 53 -24.76 15.79 26.52
N LEU A 54 -24.50 14.46 26.61
CA LEU A 54 -23.49 13.91 27.52
C LEU A 54 -22.10 13.82 26.90
N GLY A 55 -21.97 14.05 25.59
CA GLY A 55 -20.74 13.79 24.85
C GLY A 55 -20.34 12.32 24.95
N TYR A 56 -21.32 11.42 25.00
CA TYR A 56 -21.03 9.99 25.19
C TYR A 56 -20.50 9.38 23.87
N VAL A 57 -19.34 8.74 23.99
CA VAL A 57 -18.76 7.96 22.90
C VAL A 57 -18.84 6.48 23.30
N ALA A 58 -19.48 5.68 22.45
CA ALA A 58 -19.64 4.26 22.73
C ALA A 58 -18.27 3.57 22.74
N HIS A 59 -18.05 2.75 23.76
CA HIS A 59 -16.79 2.01 23.90
C HIS A 59 -16.72 0.92 22.80
N GLY A 60 -15.79 1.07 21.85
CA GLY A 60 -15.64 0.14 20.71
C GLY A 60 -15.51 -1.31 21.17
N ALA A 61 -14.71 -1.56 22.19
CA ALA A 61 -14.49 -2.91 22.72
C ALA A 61 -15.79 -3.57 23.23
N ALA A 62 -16.68 -2.80 23.88
CA ALA A 62 -17.95 -3.33 24.37
C ALA A 62 -18.89 -3.68 23.20
N ARG A 63 -18.85 -2.87 22.13
CA ARG A 63 -19.61 -3.12 20.89
C ARG A 63 -19.07 -4.35 20.17
N ALA A 64 -17.74 -4.44 20.06
CA ALA A 64 -17.06 -5.56 19.41
C ALA A 64 -17.37 -6.89 20.11
N LEU A 65 -17.40 -6.89 21.45
CA LEU A 65 -17.76 -8.09 22.23
C LEU A 65 -19.20 -8.57 21.93
N ALA A 66 -20.13 -7.63 21.75
CA ALA A 66 -21.52 -7.96 21.48
C ALA A 66 -21.76 -8.40 20.01
N SER A 67 -21.08 -7.78 19.06
CA SER A 67 -21.24 -8.05 17.62
C SER A 67 -20.25 -9.09 17.06
N ARG A 68 -19.20 -9.39 17.81
CA ARG A 68 -18.02 -10.18 17.36
C ARG A 68 -17.30 -9.52 16.18
N ARG A 69 -17.52 -8.22 15.96
CA ARG A 69 -16.86 -7.44 14.90
C ARG A 69 -16.38 -6.10 15.45
N THR A 70 -15.18 -5.73 15.08
CA THR A 70 -14.60 -4.44 15.47
C THR A 70 -14.86 -3.35 14.44
N HIS A 71 -15.29 -3.73 13.24
CA HIS A 71 -15.39 -2.86 12.06
C HIS A 71 -14.03 -2.19 11.78
N THR A 72 -12.96 -3.00 11.87
CA THR A 72 -11.59 -2.53 11.68
C THR A 72 -10.86 -3.47 10.73
N ILE A 73 -10.28 -2.92 9.68
CA ILE A 73 -9.42 -3.65 8.73
C ILE A 73 -7.99 -3.22 8.98
N GLY A 74 -7.08 -4.18 9.04
CA GLY A 74 -5.66 -3.91 9.09
C GLY A 74 -5.08 -3.84 7.69
N ALA A 75 -4.10 -2.95 7.45
CA ALA A 75 -3.30 -2.99 6.23
C ALA A 75 -1.82 -2.92 6.63
N VAL A 76 -1.02 -3.77 6.02
CA VAL A 76 0.43 -3.82 6.27
C VAL A 76 1.12 -3.50 4.94
N ILE A 77 1.86 -2.39 4.94
CA ILE A 77 2.52 -1.86 3.74
C ILE A 77 4.00 -1.61 4.03
N PRO A 78 4.85 -1.45 3.01
CA PRO A 78 6.27 -1.19 3.28
C PRO A 78 6.49 0.15 3.98
N THR A 79 5.94 1.23 3.46
CA THR A 79 6.23 2.59 3.96
C THR A 79 5.17 3.57 3.47
N LEU A 80 5.02 4.69 4.15
CA LEU A 80 4.22 5.83 3.70
C LEU A 80 5.08 6.91 2.99
N ASP A 81 6.39 6.75 2.98
CA ASP A 81 7.30 7.74 2.37
C ASP A 81 7.19 7.78 0.85
N ASN A 82 6.61 6.76 0.24
CA ASN A 82 6.40 6.72 -1.20
C ASN A 82 4.94 7.05 -1.50
N ALA A 83 4.72 8.07 -2.33
CA ALA A 83 3.39 8.59 -2.67
C ALA A 83 2.44 7.51 -3.22
N ILE A 84 2.96 6.49 -3.92
CA ILE A 84 2.12 5.43 -4.48
C ILE A 84 1.43 4.62 -3.37
N PHE A 85 2.14 4.34 -2.27
CA PHE A 85 1.54 3.64 -1.13
C PHE A 85 0.58 4.54 -0.36
N ALA A 86 0.90 5.84 -0.23
CA ALA A 86 0.02 6.80 0.42
C ALA A 86 -1.30 6.94 -0.34
N ASN A 87 -1.24 7.07 -1.67
CA ASN A 87 -2.42 7.19 -2.52
C ASN A 87 -3.30 5.93 -2.46
N THR A 88 -2.67 4.75 -2.52
CA THR A 88 -3.39 3.47 -2.39
C THR A 88 -4.05 3.35 -1.02
N THR A 89 -3.34 3.73 0.04
CA THR A 89 -3.87 3.70 1.42
C THR A 89 -5.06 4.65 1.55
N HIS A 90 -4.95 5.85 0.97
CA HIS A 90 -6.05 6.83 0.99
C HIS A 90 -7.30 6.29 0.27
N ALA A 91 -7.12 5.69 -0.91
CA ALA A 91 -8.24 5.09 -1.66
C ALA A 91 -8.88 3.94 -0.87
N LEU A 92 -8.06 3.09 -0.27
CA LEU A 92 -8.53 1.99 0.59
C LEU A 92 -9.31 2.54 1.80
N GLN A 93 -8.76 3.54 2.48
CA GLN A 93 -9.43 4.18 3.62
C GLN A 93 -10.80 4.73 3.24
N LYS A 94 -10.89 5.45 2.10
CA LYS A 94 -12.14 6.03 1.63
C LYS A 94 -13.20 4.93 1.39
N THR A 95 -12.82 3.87 0.70
CA THR A 95 -13.74 2.74 0.41
C THR A 95 -14.20 2.06 1.71
N LEU A 96 -13.28 1.87 2.66
CA LEU A 96 -13.60 1.26 3.95
C LEU A 96 -14.53 2.15 4.79
N ASP A 97 -14.30 3.47 4.79
CA ASP A 97 -15.16 4.44 5.50
C ASP A 97 -16.60 4.38 4.95
N GLU A 98 -16.77 4.32 3.63
CA GLU A 98 -18.08 4.18 2.99
C GLU A 98 -18.79 2.89 3.41
N ALA A 99 -18.02 1.83 3.68
CA ALA A 99 -18.53 0.55 4.18
C ALA A 99 -18.66 0.48 5.71
N GLY A 100 -18.33 1.56 6.43
CA GLY A 100 -18.42 1.63 7.90
C GLY A 100 -17.26 0.94 8.62
N TYR A 101 -16.11 0.80 7.96
CA TYR A 101 -14.90 0.23 8.56
C TYR A 101 -13.84 1.29 8.80
N THR A 102 -13.04 1.10 9.84
CA THR A 102 -11.85 1.91 10.14
C THR A 102 -10.61 1.18 9.64
N LEU A 103 -9.69 1.89 9.02
CA LEU A 103 -8.40 1.33 8.61
C LEU A 103 -7.35 1.51 9.72
N LEU A 104 -6.69 0.42 10.11
CA LEU A 104 -5.47 0.46 10.93
C LEU A 104 -4.28 0.14 10.03
N LEU A 105 -3.34 1.05 9.96
CA LEU A 105 -2.18 0.93 9.09
C LEU A 105 -0.93 0.60 9.90
N ALA A 106 -0.09 -0.29 9.36
CA ALA A 106 1.24 -0.60 9.91
C ALA A 106 2.26 -0.67 8.78
N CYS A 107 3.49 -0.23 9.06
CA CYS A 107 4.59 -0.26 8.09
C CYS A 107 5.66 -1.26 8.52
N HIS A 108 6.31 -1.90 7.51
CA HIS A 108 7.31 -2.95 7.79
C HIS A 108 8.68 -2.67 7.16
N GLU A 109 8.84 -1.58 6.40
CA GLU A 109 10.14 -1.14 5.83
C GLU A 109 10.87 -2.26 5.06
N PHE A 110 10.13 -3.12 4.37
CA PHE A 110 10.64 -4.29 3.62
C PHE A 110 11.36 -5.32 4.51
N ASP A 111 11.07 -5.34 5.82
CA ASP A 111 11.63 -6.30 6.78
C ASP A 111 10.56 -7.31 7.19
N ALA A 112 10.83 -8.60 6.92
CA ALA A 112 9.88 -9.68 7.21
C ALA A 112 9.64 -9.88 8.72
N GLY A 113 10.64 -9.59 9.56
CA GLY A 113 10.49 -9.68 11.01
C GLY A 113 9.60 -8.58 11.57
N ILE A 114 9.75 -7.37 11.03
CA ILE A 114 8.86 -6.25 11.37
C ILE A 114 7.45 -6.57 10.88
N GLU A 115 7.31 -7.07 9.65
CA GLU A 115 6.00 -7.43 9.08
C GLU A 115 5.25 -8.40 10.00
N LEU A 116 5.92 -9.48 10.42
CA LEU A 116 5.32 -10.48 11.31
C LEU A 116 4.90 -9.85 12.65
N ARG A 117 5.73 -8.98 13.21
CA ARG A 117 5.48 -8.31 14.49
C ARG A 117 4.29 -7.36 14.40
N VAL A 118 4.24 -6.51 13.36
CA VAL A 118 3.15 -5.53 13.22
C VAL A 118 1.83 -6.20 12.84
N THR A 119 1.87 -7.27 12.04
CA THR A 119 0.69 -8.05 11.72
C THR A 119 0.11 -8.68 13.00
N ARG A 120 0.97 -9.26 13.85
CA ARG A 120 0.55 -9.80 15.15
C ARG A 120 -0.15 -8.72 15.99
N ALA A 121 0.42 -7.54 16.05
CA ALA A 121 -0.15 -6.42 16.83
C ALA A 121 -1.54 -6.01 16.30
N LEU A 122 -1.74 -6.01 14.98
CA LEU A 122 -3.05 -5.74 14.38
C LEU A 122 -4.06 -6.83 14.75
N ILE A 123 -3.65 -8.09 14.67
CA ILE A 123 -4.49 -9.24 15.04
C ILE A 123 -4.90 -9.16 16.52
N GLU A 124 -3.97 -8.81 17.40
CA GLU A 124 -4.23 -8.65 18.85
C GLU A 124 -5.23 -7.51 19.12
N ARG A 125 -5.29 -6.50 18.26
CA ARG A 125 -6.28 -5.41 18.33
C ARG A 125 -7.65 -5.83 17.78
N GLY A 126 -7.75 -7.05 17.24
CA GLY A 126 -9.01 -7.63 16.83
C GLY A 126 -9.50 -7.13 15.47
N ILE A 127 -8.62 -7.01 14.49
CA ILE A 127 -9.04 -6.65 13.13
C ILE A 127 -9.98 -7.71 12.55
N ASP A 128 -10.96 -7.27 11.74
CA ASP A 128 -11.93 -8.17 11.08
C ASP A 128 -11.41 -8.69 9.73
N GLY A 129 -10.36 -8.08 9.19
CA GLY A 129 -9.75 -8.49 7.93
C GLY A 129 -8.39 -7.82 7.75
N LEU A 130 -7.61 -8.29 6.77
CA LEU A 130 -6.23 -7.85 6.59
C LEU A 130 -5.91 -7.65 5.10
N VAL A 131 -5.24 -6.55 4.79
CA VAL A 131 -4.68 -6.27 3.46
C VAL A 131 -3.16 -6.35 3.58
N LEU A 132 -2.55 -7.18 2.73
CA LEU A 132 -1.10 -7.37 2.66
C LEU A 132 -0.60 -6.95 1.29
N LEU A 133 0.63 -6.48 1.22
CA LEU A 133 1.21 -5.99 -0.02
C LEU A 133 2.25 -6.98 -0.55
N GLY A 134 1.96 -7.57 -1.71
CA GLY A 134 2.81 -8.57 -2.33
C GLY A 134 2.38 -10.00 -2.01
N THR A 135 3.17 -10.96 -2.45
CA THR A 135 2.91 -12.39 -2.23
C THR A 135 4.02 -13.06 -1.41
N SER A 136 5.18 -12.40 -1.26
CA SER A 136 6.33 -12.95 -0.56
C SER A 136 6.27 -12.62 0.93
N HIS A 137 5.68 -13.51 1.71
CA HIS A 137 5.51 -13.34 3.16
C HIS A 137 6.08 -14.54 3.91
N ASP A 138 6.48 -14.33 5.14
CA ASP A 138 6.93 -15.39 6.04
C ASP A 138 5.79 -16.40 6.23
N PRO A 139 6.02 -17.72 6.05
CA PRO A 139 4.96 -18.73 6.28
C PRO A 139 4.30 -18.65 7.66
N ARG A 140 5.02 -18.17 8.67
CA ARG A 140 4.47 -17.95 10.01
C ARG A 140 3.35 -16.90 10.03
N LEU A 141 3.39 -15.96 9.09
CA LEU A 141 2.34 -14.94 8.95
C LEU A 141 1.03 -15.60 8.52
N TYR A 142 1.07 -16.45 7.50
CA TYR A 142 -0.12 -17.19 7.04
C TYR A 142 -0.66 -18.14 8.12
N ALA A 143 0.24 -18.81 8.84
CA ALA A 143 -0.17 -19.69 9.95
C ALA A 143 -0.92 -18.91 11.04
N MET A 144 -0.43 -17.69 11.37
CA MET A 144 -1.05 -16.83 12.38
C MET A 144 -2.42 -16.32 11.93
N ILE A 145 -2.56 -15.91 10.66
CA ILE A 145 -3.82 -15.46 10.06
C ILE A 145 -4.84 -16.61 10.07
N GLY A 146 -4.41 -17.79 9.62
CA GLY A 146 -5.25 -19.00 9.56
C GLY A 146 -5.74 -19.43 10.93
N ALA A 147 -4.87 -19.43 11.95
CA ALA A 147 -5.23 -19.80 13.32
C ALA A 147 -6.35 -18.93 13.89
N ARG A 148 -6.44 -17.68 13.44
CA ARG A 148 -7.47 -16.71 13.87
C ARG A 148 -8.63 -16.60 12.87
N ARG A 149 -8.56 -17.30 11.74
CA ARG A 149 -9.55 -17.28 10.65
C ARG A 149 -9.84 -15.86 10.17
N ILE A 150 -8.79 -15.04 10.04
CA ILE A 150 -8.93 -13.65 9.58
C ILE A 150 -8.94 -13.66 8.05
N PRO A 151 -9.98 -13.16 7.40
CA PRO A 151 -9.95 -13.02 5.95
C PRO A 151 -8.89 -12.00 5.55
N TYR A 152 -8.22 -12.25 4.43
CA TYR A 152 -7.17 -11.35 3.94
C TYR A 152 -7.19 -11.27 2.42
N VAL A 153 -6.52 -10.27 1.90
CA VAL A 153 -6.29 -10.12 0.47
C VAL A 153 -4.85 -9.62 0.25
N LEU A 154 -4.19 -10.21 -0.74
CA LEU A 154 -2.88 -9.76 -1.21
C LEU A 154 -3.09 -8.70 -2.30
N THR A 155 -2.21 -7.69 -2.35
CA THR A 155 -2.34 -6.60 -3.32
C THR A 155 -1.03 -6.39 -4.07
N TRP A 156 -1.09 -5.73 -5.24
CA TRP A 156 0.06 -5.33 -6.06
C TRP A 156 0.77 -6.45 -6.80
N ALA A 157 0.36 -7.68 -6.62
CA ALA A 157 0.91 -8.85 -7.30
C ALA A 157 -0.23 -9.82 -7.59
N LEU A 158 0.03 -10.80 -8.42
CA LEU A 158 -0.89 -11.91 -8.68
C LEU A 158 -0.26 -13.18 -8.11
N ASP A 159 -1.04 -13.93 -7.35
CA ASP A 159 -0.59 -15.23 -6.85
C ASP A 159 -0.73 -16.27 -7.98
N ALA A 160 0.40 -16.73 -8.50
CA ALA A 160 0.43 -17.72 -9.58
C ALA A 160 -0.09 -19.09 -9.15
N THR A 161 -0.10 -19.39 -7.86
CA THR A 161 -0.61 -20.67 -7.35
C THR A 161 -2.13 -20.69 -7.24
N GLY A 162 -2.77 -19.52 -7.13
CA GLY A 162 -4.20 -19.40 -6.90
C GLY A 162 -4.64 -19.78 -5.49
N GLU A 163 -3.69 -19.92 -4.56
CA GLU A 163 -3.98 -20.28 -3.17
C GLU A 163 -4.45 -19.09 -2.33
N HIS A 164 -4.10 -17.88 -2.77
CA HIS A 164 -4.36 -16.67 -2.00
C HIS A 164 -5.24 -15.68 -2.80
N PRO A 165 -6.28 -15.12 -2.19
CA PRO A 165 -7.06 -14.07 -2.86
C PRO A 165 -6.17 -12.86 -3.09
N CYS A 166 -6.13 -12.36 -4.32
CA CYS A 166 -5.26 -11.24 -4.67
C CYS A 166 -5.94 -10.24 -5.61
N VAL A 167 -5.51 -9.00 -5.53
CA VAL A 167 -5.89 -7.90 -6.42
C VAL A 167 -4.61 -7.19 -6.84
N GLY A 168 -4.25 -7.29 -8.11
CA GLY A 168 -2.98 -6.73 -8.57
C GLY A 168 -2.78 -6.91 -10.06
N PHE A 169 -1.53 -6.99 -10.44
CA PHE A 169 -1.14 -7.15 -11.84
C PHE A 169 0.15 -7.97 -11.93
N ASN A 170 0.45 -8.42 -13.15
CA ASN A 170 1.64 -9.22 -13.40
C ASN A 170 2.85 -8.30 -13.59
N ASN A 171 3.67 -8.14 -12.54
CA ASN A 171 4.86 -7.28 -12.56
C ASN A 171 5.86 -7.69 -13.63
N ARG A 172 6.05 -9.00 -13.83
CA ARG A 172 7.00 -9.54 -14.84
C ARG A 172 6.56 -9.18 -16.25
N ALA A 173 5.28 -9.41 -16.55
CA ALA A 173 4.72 -9.09 -17.88
C ALA A 173 4.74 -7.59 -18.17
N ALA A 174 4.46 -6.76 -17.16
CA ALA A 174 4.48 -5.30 -17.30
C ALA A 174 5.90 -4.79 -17.59
N ALA A 175 6.89 -5.29 -16.87
CA ALA A 175 8.29 -4.90 -17.09
C ALA A 175 8.82 -5.42 -18.43
N LEU A 176 8.39 -6.61 -18.84
CA LEU A 176 8.72 -7.17 -20.17
C LEU A 176 8.20 -6.26 -21.28
N GLN A 177 6.97 -5.75 -21.17
CA GLN A 177 6.41 -4.82 -22.17
C GLN A 177 7.23 -3.52 -22.24
N LEU A 178 7.62 -2.97 -21.09
CA LEU A 178 8.40 -1.74 -21.01
C LEU A 178 9.79 -1.93 -21.66
N ALA A 179 10.44 -3.05 -21.40
CA ALA A 179 11.74 -3.38 -22.01
C ALA A 179 11.60 -3.58 -23.53
N ASN A 180 10.55 -4.26 -23.99
CA ASN A 180 10.27 -4.41 -25.41
C ASN A 180 10.07 -3.07 -26.12
N HIS A 181 9.39 -2.12 -25.47
CA HIS A 181 9.21 -0.77 -26.01
C HIS A 181 10.59 -0.13 -26.32
N LEU A 182 11.54 -0.21 -25.39
CA LEU A 182 12.89 0.33 -25.60
C LEU A 182 13.66 -0.45 -26.66
N LEU A 183 13.50 -1.78 -26.70
CA LEU A 183 14.11 -2.63 -27.74
C LEU A 183 13.61 -2.26 -29.14
N ASP A 184 12.31 -1.97 -29.28
CA ASP A 184 11.68 -1.58 -30.54
C ASP A 184 12.11 -0.17 -30.98
N LEU A 185 12.52 0.70 -30.04
CA LEU A 185 13.14 2.00 -30.31
C LEU A 185 14.63 1.83 -30.78
N GLY A 186 15.16 0.62 -30.77
CA GLY A 186 16.50 0.35 -31.23
C GLY A 186 17.61 0.29 -30.18
N HIS A 187 17.27 0.43 -28.93
CA HIS A 187 18.27 0.33 -27.85
C HIS A 187 18.90 -1.06 -27.77
N ARG A 188 20.19 -1.11 -27.43
CA ARG A 188 20.94 -2.36 -27.24
C ARG A 188 21.79 -2.33 -25.95
N GLU A 189 22.10 -1.16 -25.43
CA GLU A 189 22.90 -0.98 -24.21
C GLU A 189 21.99 -0.61 -23.06
N PHE A 190 21.65 -1.60 -22.24
CA PHE A 190 20.66 -1.49 -21.18
C PHE A 190 21.29 -1.51 -19.78
N ALA A 191 20.63 -0.86 -18.85
CA ALA A 191 20.90 -0.98 -17.42
C ALA A 191 19.58 -0.85 -16.63
N MET A 192 19.59 -1.28 -15.38
CA MET A 192 18.43 -1.18 -14.50
C MET A 192 18.82 -0.63 -13.14
N ILE A 193 18.02 0.33 -12.64
CA ILE A 193 18.08 0.78 -11.23
C ILE A 193 16.84 0.21 -10.56
N SER A 194 17.00 -0.89 -9.84
CA SER A 194 15.91 -1.64 -9.23
C SER A 194 15.76 -1.29 -7.75
N GLY A 195 14.59 -1.54 -7.17
CA GLY A 195 14.46 -1.70 -5.73
C GLY A 195 15.16 -2.98 -5.27
N GLY A 196 15.43 -3.11 -3.98
CA GLY A 196 15.98 -4.35 -3.45
C GLY A 196 15.05 -5.53 -3.78
N THR A 197 15.64 -6.63 -4.27
CA THR A 197 14.88 -7.82 -4.69
C THR A 197 14.64 -8.80 -3.54
N ALA A 198 15.45 -8.75 -2.49
CA ALA A 198 15.28 -9.60 -1.31
C ALA A 198 13.95 -9.28 -0.62
N ASN A 199 13.11 -10.30 -0.40
CA ASN A 199 11.79 -10.17 0.21
C ASN A 199 10.86 -9.17 -0.53
N ASN A 200 11.06 -9.02 -1.84
CA ASN A 200 10.29 -8.10 -2.67
C ASN A 200 10.11 -8.72 -4.06
N GLU A 201 9.19 -9.66 -4.13
CA GLU A 201 8.93 -10.41 -5.36
C GLU A 201 8.54 -9.48 -6.52
N ARG A 202 7.89 -8.36 -6.26
CA ARG A 202 7.49 -7.40 -7.29
C ARG A 202 8.72 -6.80 -7.99
N ALA A 203 9.75 -6.41 -7.20
CA ALA A 203 11.01 -5.91 -7.78
C ALA A 203 11.74 -7.03 -8.55
N ASN A 204 11.75 -8.22 -7.97
CA ASN A 204 12.36 -9.40 -8.60
C ASN A 204 11.67 -9.75 -9.92
N ASP A 205 10.34 -9.73 -9.93
CA ASP A 205 9.52 -9.99 -11.13
C ASP A 205 9.82 -8.96 -12.22
N ARG A 206 9.91 -7.67 -11.87
CA ARG A 206 10.25 -6.62 -12.83
C ARG A 206 11.63 -6.87 -13.43
N LEU A 207 12.62 -7.21 -12.61
CA LEU A 207 13.97 -7.54 -13.09
C LEU A 207 13.93 -8.74 -14.05
N HIS A 208 13.19 -9.80 -13.68
CA HIS A 208 13.06 -10.97 -14.56
C HIS A 208 12.34 -10.62 -15.87
N GLY A 209 11.30 -9.77 -15.83
CA GLY A 209 10.61 -9.33 -17.03
C GLY A 209 11.53 -8.59 -18.00
N VAL A 210 12.39 -7.71 -17.45
CA VAL A 210 13.40 -7.01 -18.26
C VAL A 210 14.38 -8.03 -18.88
N ARG A 211 14.91 -8.94 -18.06
CA ARG A 211 15.85 -9.97 -18.56
C ARG A 211 15.24 -10.85 -19.65
N ASP A 212 13.98 -11.25 -19.48
CA ASP A 212 13.27 -12.06 -20.48
C ASP A 212 13.17 -11.33 -21.83
N ALA A 213 12.80 -10.04 -21.80
CA ALA A 213 12.67 -9.25 -23.03
C ALA A 213 14.02 -9.11 -23.74
N LEU A 214 15.07 -8.82 -22.98
CA LEU A 214 16.43 -8.64 -23.54
C LEU A 214 16.96 -9.96 -24.10
N ALA A 215 16.81 -11.06 -23.35
CA ALA A 215 17.26 -12.40 -23.78
C ALA A 215 16.56 -12.84 -25.06
N ALA A 216 15.28 -12.52 -25.24
CA ALA A 216 14.53 -12.81 -26.46
C ALA A 216 15.11 -12.12 -27.73
N ARG A 217 15.90 -11.05 -27.52
CA ARG A 217 16.59 -10.31 -28.58
C ARG A 217 18.11 -10.57 -28.58
N GLY A 218 18.58 -11.58 -27.83
CA GLY A 218 19.99 -11.96 -27.75
C GLY A 218 20.86 -10.98 -26.97
N ILE A 219 20.25 -10.18 -26.06
CA ILE A 219 20.97 -9.19 -25.24
C ILE A 219 21.00 -9.72 -23.79
N GLU A 220 22.19 -9.67 -23.19
CA GLU A 220 22.34 -10.04 -21.78
C GLU A 220 22.36 -8.77 -20.92
N LEU A 221 21.57 -8.77 -19.85
CA LEU A 221 21.65 -7.73 -18.83
C LEU A 221 22.66 -8.18 -17.76
N ALA A 222 23.90 -7.76 -17.93
CA ALA A 222 25.01 -8.15 -17.05
C ALA A 222 24.74 -7.73 -15.59
N PRO A 223 25.17 -8.53 -14.62
CA PRO A 223 24.90 -8.22 -13.22
C PRO A 223 25.34 -6.81 -12.78
N GLU A 224 26.45 -6.32 -13.27
CA GLU A 224 26.98 -4.97 -12.97
C GLU A 224 26.12 -3.84 -13.57
N ARG A 225 25.21 -4.18 -14.46
CA ARG A 225 24.23 -3.25 -15.06
C ARG A 225 22.93 -3.18 -14.25
N VAL A 226 22.83 -3.96 -13.16
CA VAL A 226 21.64 -3.97 -12.29
C VAL A 226 22.06 -3.41 -10.92
N LEU A 227 21.57 -2.22 -10.60
CA LEU A 227 21.87 -1.58 -9.31
C LEU A 227 20.64 -1.63 -8.41
N GLU A 228 20.73 -2.40 -7.33
CA GLU A 228 19.68 -2.44 -6.32
C GLU A 228 19.85 -1.26 -5.36
N LYS A 229 18.78 -0.49 -5.18
CA LYS A 229 18.76 0.75 -4.41
C LYS A 229 17.48 0.87 -3.58
N SER A 230 17.48 1.68 -2.55
CA SER A 230 16.25 2.06 -1.85
C SER A 230 15.41 2.98 -2.76
N TYR A 231 14.09 2.95 -2.58
CA TYR A 231 13.18 3.75 -3.40
C TYR A 231 13.20 5.23 -2.96
N SER A 232 14.20 5.97 -3.42
CA SER A 232 14.33 7.41 -3.13
C SER A 232 14.89 8.17 -4.33
N LEU A 233 14.64 9.47 -4.39
CA LEU A 233 15.20 10.34 -5.43
C LEU A 233 16.73 10.32 -5.38
N ALA A 234 17.31 10.35 -4.18
CA ALA A 234 18.76 10.31 -3.99
C ALA A 234 19.36 9.03 -4.58
N SER A 235 18.70 7.90 -4.33
CA SER A 235 19.11 6.58 -4.86
C SER A 235 19.06 6.54 -6.39
N GLY A 236 18.04 7.15 -6.98
CA GLY A 236 17.93 7.27 -8.45
C GLY A 236 19.10 8.06 -9.03
N ARG A 237 19.43 9.19 -8.38
CA ARG A 237 20.58 10.03 -8.77
C ARG A 237 21.89 9.26 -8.69
N GLU A 238 22.14 8.62 -7.54
CA GLU A 238 23.37 7.84 -7.33
C GLU A 238 23.50 6.68 -8.33
N GLY A 239 22.39 5.97 -8.56
CA GLY A 239 22.37 4.85 -9.50
C GLY A 239 22.70 5.30 -10.92
N LEU A 240 22.08 6.38 -11.38
CA LEU A 240 22.39 6.90 -12.72
C LEU A 240 23.84 7.34 -12.82
N ARG A 241 24.34 8.11 -11.84
CA ARG A 241 25.73 8.56 -11.85
C ARG A 241 26.69 7.38 -11.98
N ALA A 242 26.47 6.31 -11.22
CA ALA A 242 27.31 5.12 -11.25
C ALA A 242 27.28 4.45 -12.65
N LEU A 243 26.09 4.32 -13.23
CA LEU A 243 25.93 3.71 -14.57
C LEU A 243 26.61 4.54 -15.65
N MET A 244 26.50 5.85 -15.61
CA MET A 244 27.06 6.73 -16.63
C MET A 244 28.58 6.87 -16.48
N SER A 245 29.13 6.57 -15.30
CA SER A 245 30.59 6.60 -15.05
C SER A 245 31.27 5.29 -15.42
N SER A 246 30.51 4.23 -15.70
CA SER A 246 31.09 2.94 -16.08
C SER A 246 31.56 2.96 -17.54
N GLY A 247 32.50 2.10 -17.88
CA GLY A 247 32.95 1.95 -19.25
C GLY A 247 31.81 1.47 -20.16
N GLY A 248 31.46 2.27 -21.15
CA GLY A 248 30.33 2.00 -22.04
C GLY A 248 28.98 2.31 -21.39
N PRO A 249 28.62 3.58 -21.25
CA PRO A 249 27.35 3.96 -20.59
C PRO A 249 26.14 3.40 -21.33
N PRO A 250 25.05 3.06 -20.59
CA PRO A 250 23.84 2.55 -21.23
C PRO A 250 23.12 3.66 -22.02
N THR A 251 22.42 3.26 -23.07
CA THR A 251 21.53 4.16 -23.80
C THR A 251 20.08 4.06 -23.32
N ALA A 252 19.76 3.03 -22.52
CA ALA A 252 18.45 2.84 -21.92
C ALA A 252 18.59 2.41 -20.46
N VAL A 253 17.92 3.11 -19.56
CA VAL A 253 17.90 2.79 -18.12
C VAL A 253 16.45 2.57 -17.69
N LEU A 254 16.16 1.33 -17.27
CA LEU A 254 14.86 0.99 -16.70
C LEU A 254 14.94 1.19 -15.18
N CYS A 255 14.07 2.03 -14.65
CA CYS A 255 13.99 2.24 -13.21
C CYS A 255 12.85 1.40 -12.62
N GLY A 256 13.10 0.79 -11.48
CA GLY A 256 12.15 -0.09 -10.82
C GLY A 256 10.88 0.62 -10.38
N ASN A 257 10.91 1.95 -10.28
CA ASN A 257 9.72 2.78 -10.07
C ASN A 257 9.99 4.23 -10.51
N ASP A 258 8.92 5.05 -10.49
CA ASP A 258 9.00 6.45 -10.92
C ASP A 258 9.88 7.31 -10.00
N VAL A 259 9.94 7.01 -8.70
CA VAL A 259 10.78 7.77 -7.77
C VAL A 259 12.25 7.64 -8.17
N LEU A 260 12.69 6.44 -8.50
CA LEU A 260 14.05 6.19 -8.99
C LEU A 260 14.27 6.88 -10.35
N ALA A 261 13.28 6.81 -11.25
CA ALA A 261 13.37 7.43 -12.58
C ALA A 261 13.46 8.96 -12.49
N ILE A 262 12.66 9.58 -11.64
CA ILE A 262 12.70 11.04 -11.41
C ILE A 262 14.10 11.44 -10.88
N GLY A 263 14.62 10.65 -9.95
CA GLY A 263 15.98 10.87 -9.44
C GLY A 263 17.02 10.76 -10.56
N ALA A 264 16.90 9.74 -11.42
CA ALA A 264 17.82 9.52 -12.55
C ALA A 264 17.75 10.69 -13.54
N ILE A 265 16.56 11.18 -13.89
CA ILE A 265 16.37 12.34 -14.79
C ILE A 265 17.01 13.59 -14.17
N ALA A 266 16.80 13.80 -12.87
CA ALA A 266 17.39 14.94 -12.17
C ALA A 266 18.93 14.87 -12.22
N GLU A 267 19.51 13.67 -12.15
CA GLU A 267 20.95 13.50 -12.26
C GLU A 267 21.44 13.74 -13.70
N CYS A 268 20.69 13.29 -14.72
CA CYS A 268 21.00 13.61 -16.11
C CYS A 268 21.12 15.13 -16.30
N ASN A 269 20.15 15.88 -15.77
CA ASN A 269 20.18 17.35 -15.86
C ASN A 269 21.44 17.92 -15.19
N THR A 270 21.84 17.36 -14.03
CA THR A 270 23.05 17.81 -13.32
C THR A 270 24.33 17.53 -14.13
N LEU A 271 24.36 16.40 -14.84
CA LEU A 271 25.52 15.97 -15.64
C LEU A 271 25.53 16.54 -17.06
N GLY A 272 24.48 17.25 -17.49
CA GLY A 272 24.34 17.77 -18.83
C GLY A 272 24.03 16.69 -19.86
N ILE A 273 23.43 15.57 -19.44
CA ILE A 273 23.06 14.44 -20.29
C ILE A 273 21.62 14.64 -20.78
N SER A 274 21.43 14.61 -22.09
CA SER A 274 20.11 14.83 -22.70
C SER A 274 19.25 13.56 -22.65
N VAL A 275 18.03 13.72 -22.10
CA VAL A 275 17.02 12.66 -22.07
C VAL A 275 15.90 13.08 -23.05
N PRO A 276 15.52 12.28 -24.04
CA PRO A 276 16.00 10.91 -24.29
C PRO A 276 17.17 10.79 -25.29
N GLN A 277 17.74 11.88 -25.81
CA GLN A 277 18.66 11.85 -26.94
C GLN A 277 19.96 11.08 -26.68
N GLN A 278 20.47 11.12 -25.45
CA GLN A 278 21.68 10.37 -25.09
C GLN A 278 21.35 9.13 -24.23
N VAL A 279 20.31 9.21 -23.41
CA VAL A 279 19.85 8.08 -22.62
C VAL A 279 18.33 8.14 -22.45
N SER A 280 17.64 7.06 -22.75
CA SER A 280 16.22 6.91 -22.44
C SER A 280 16.05 6.39 -21.02
N ILE A 281 15.13 6.99 -20.24
CA ILE A 281 14.84 6.58 -18.87
C ILE A 281 13.36 6.22 -18.78
N THR A 282 13.07 5.06 -18.18
CA THR A 282 11.68 4.65 -17.93
C THR A 282 11.46 4.41 -16.44
N GLY A 283 10.23 4.63 -16.01
CA GLY A 283 9.78 4.37 -14.64
C GLY A 283 8.76 3.25 -14.56
N PHE A 284 8.09 3.17 -13.44
CA PHE A 284 7.04 2.20 -13.17
C PHE A 284 6.16 2.80 -12.06
N ASP A 285 4.86 2.70 -12.13
CA ASP A 285 3.79 3.09 -11.20
C ASP A 285 2.86 4.18 -11.73
N ASP A 286 3.26 4.92 -12.78
CA ASP A 286 2.47 6.01 -13.40
C ASP A 286 2.06 7.08 -12.36
N MET A 287 3.04 7.56 -11.61
CA MET A 287 2.81 8.63 -10.63
C MET A 287 2.43 9.94 -11.34
N GLU A 288 1.59 10.75 -10.71
CA GLU A 288 1.16 12.05 -11.25
C GLU A 288 2.36 12.90 -11.75
N ALA A 289 3.46 12.88 -11.01
CA ALA A 289 4.68 13.61 -11.36
C ALA A 289 5.26 13.18 -12.70
N ALA A 290 5.04 11.95 -13.13
CA ALA A 290 5.61 11.44 -14.40
C ALA A 290 5.16 12.25 -15.62
N SER A 291 3.92 12.72 -15.62
CA SER A 291 3.33 13.46 -16.73
C SER A 291 3.78 14.91 -16.81
N ILE A 292 4.23 15.49 -15.71
CA ILE A 292 4.58 16.94 -15.65
C ILE A 292 6.09 17.21 -15.76
N LEU A 293 6.90 16.16 -15.82
CA LEU A 293 8.35 16.30 -16.03
C LEU A 293 8.64 16.82 -17.46
N THR A 294 9.83 17.34 -17.65
CA THR A 294 10.35 17.71 -18.97
C THR A 294 11.72 17.04 -19.14
N PRO A 295 11.82 16.01 -20.02
CA PRO A 295 10.71 15.38 -20.75
C PRO A 295 9.76 14.58 -19.83
N ALA A 296 8.53 14.35 -20.28
CA ALA A 296 7.58 13.50 -19.57
C ALA A 296 8.13 12.07 -19.47
N LEU A 297 7.92 11.43 -18.33
CA LEU A 297 8.48 10.09 -18.05
C LEU A 297 7.61 8.99 -18.67
N THR A 298 8.20 8.13 -19.47
CA THR A 298 7.58 6.87 -19.92
C THR A 298 7.54 5.91 -18.71
N THR A 299 6.34 5.46 -18.36
CA THR A 299 6.14 4.65 -17.18
C THR A 299 5.01 3.65 -17.38
N UNK A 300 4.98 2.58 -16.74
CA UNK A 300 3.97 1.61 -16.92
C UNK A 300 2.86 1.91 -15.98
N UNK A 301 1.85 2.00 -16.28
CA UNK A 301 0.74 2.16 -15.54
C UNK A 301 0.25 0.84 -15.30
N UNK A 302 0.11 0.58 -14.46
CA UNK A 302 -0.43 -0.58 -14.10
C UNK A 302 -1.85 -0.57 -14.37
N UNK A 303 -2.18 -0.87 -15.01
CA UNK A 303 -3.43 -1.03 -15.29
C UNK A 303 -3.91 -2.03 -14.46
N TRP A 304 -4.52 -1.73 -13.55
CA TRP A 304 -5.19 -2.57 -12.57
C TRP A 304 -6.24 -3.44 -13.27
N ALA A 305 -5.86 -4.64 -13.59
CA ALA A 305 -6.84 -5.63 -14.09
C ALA A 305 -7.65 -6.12 -12.89
N HIS A 306 -8.95 -5.84 -12.91
CA HIS A 306 -9.88 -6.42 -11.93
C HIS A 306 -10.03 -7.91 -12.21
N HIS A 307 -9.27 -8.75 -11.53
CA HIS A 307 -9.60 -10.17 -11.44
C HIS A 307 -10.73 -10.32 -10.43
N ARG A 308 -11.94 -10.52 -10.93
CA ARG A 308 -13.06 -10.94 -10.08
C ARG A 308 -12.78 -12.35 -9.58
N ALA A 309 -12.31 -12.45 -8.36
CA ALA A 309 -12.24 -13.73 -7.65
C ALA A 309 -12.99 -13.61 -6.32
N PHE A 310 -14.24 -13.19 -6.40
CA PHE A 310 -15.15 -13.34 -5.29
C PHE A 310 -16.39 -14.04 -5.85
N SER A 311 -16.37 -15.39 -5.87
CA SER A 311 -17.58 -16.15 -5.97
C SER A 311 -18.27 -16.10 -4.60
N ASP A 312 -19.52 -15.74 -4.60
CA ASP A 312 -20.38 -15.71 -3.41
C ASP A 312 -20.35 -17.04 -2.66
N HIS A 313 -19.91 -17.01 -1.41
CA HIS A 313 -20.17 -18.06 -0.40
C HIS A 313 -20.66 -17.41 0.87
#